data_1f0c81991cbc822d0e424bb824a6e6f3
#
_entry.id   1f0c81991cbc822d0e424bb824a6e6f3
#
_cell.length_a   1.000
_cell.length_b   1.000
_cell.length_c   1.000
_cell.angle_alpha   90.00
_cell.angle_beta   90.00
_cell.angle_gamma   90.00
#
_symmetry.space_group_name_H-M   'P 1'
#
loop_
_entity.id
_entity.type
_entity.pdbx_description
1 polymer ?
#
loop_
_entity_poly.entity_id
_entity_poly.type
_entity_poly.pdbx_seq_one_letter_code
_entity_poly.pdbx_strand_id
1 'polypeptide(L)'
;ENATARRQLMLATQILKHVDRDQPIRLLIAECEKPVTIMTALYLAYKFGIADRLDISPLFETTFGLEHGVDLIDQLLGHEVFCAYVRQRGRIAIETGFSDAGRFIGQISANLAIERLQLKIAGLIKAKLNADVNFLIFNTHGESLGRGCAGPKIVDRQNFILTPYVRAHCKSIGLAIHHESSFQGGDGYRMFGNEDLALSTIYNLFAAEIKSPTEAWVEDGFYKNHDYSLGMFLSLKAWHEKLFRDPNYGIFLDIFGVNFLPKTGSRAAKRQVQLGINREDPSKMRAIPHNAILQQLGFLVNVISGFGGAAQIDREQFLKLYHSSPRLKQLLKHVLTAKELGSLNTVLAYAKLLDNGFWIDRAYHGYQPKNSLAYRKVGQMLSNDVRTAAVQQVVWGLRDDLIDLYDLSKSVGITDVRISGNERVTLDLIHAIRIALIIDSLALISRVPKFAASNLHSNDDVLRHALSLDFDEVQKIIRQEFSLDKISLTYGQLSEKQNYKDDNRSDYQSIVQQILNPLDFNHKMIKRISQMVSGHYGAHG
;
A
#
# COMPACT_ATOMS: atom_id res chain seq x y z
N GLU A 1 16.21 -22.11 16.04
CA GLU A 1 15.78 -21.08 17.00
C GLU A 1 15.48 -19.76 16.28
N ASN A 2 14.25 -19.31 16.40
CA ASN A 2 13.72 -18.15 15.65
C ASN A 2 13.85 -16.82 16.41
N ALA A 3 14.94 -16.59 17.13
CA ALA A 3 15.17 -15.33 17.85
C ALA A 3 15.66 -14.25 16.87
N THR A 4 14.76 -13.70 16.05
CA THR A 4 15.06 -12.70 15.01
C THR A 4 15.80 -11.47 15.56
N ALA A 5 15.35 -10.92 16.70
CA ALA A 5 15.97 -9.75 17.33
C ALA A 5 17.43 -10.04 17.75
N ARG A 6 17.71 -11.21 18.33
CA ARG A 6 19.08 -11.61 18.70
C ARG A 6 19.98 -11.74 17.47
N ARG A 7 19.48 -12.33 16.38
CA ARG A 7 20.23 -12.43 15.11
C ARG A 7 20.55 -11.06 14.52
N GLN A 8 19.60 -10.12 14.55
CA GLN A 8 19.82 -8.76 14.06
C GLN A 8 20.90 -8.03 14.85
N LEU A 9 20.89 -8.13 16.18
CA LEU A 9 21.93 -7.53 17.02
C LEU A 9 23.31 -8.19 16.85
N MET A 10 23.33 -9.52 16.67
CA MET A 10 24.57 -10.22 16.31
C MET A 10 25.11 -9.74 14.97
N LEU A 11 24.24 -9.58 13.95
CA LEU A 11 24.64 -9.07 12.64
C LEU A 11 25.14 -7.63 12.75
N ALA A 12 24.45 -6.76 13.48
CA ALA A 12 24.88 -5.40 13.75
C ALA A 12 26.29 -5.37 14.38
N THR A 13 26.56 -6.24 15.36
CA THR A 13 27.87 -6.38 15.99
C THR A 13 28.94 -6.81 14.97
N GLN A 14 28.62 -7.75 14.07
CA GLN A 14 29.56 -8.19 13.03
C GLN A 14 29.85 -7.07 12.02
N ILE A 15 28.82 -6.29 11.62
CA ILE A 15 29.00 -5.14 10.72
C ILE A 15 29.93 -4.12 11.35
N LEU A 16 29.68 -3.71 12.59
CA LEU A 16 30.50 -2.72 13.30
C LEU A 16 31.93 -3.20 13.54
N LYS A 17 32.12 -4.51 13.69
CA LYS A 17 33.44 -5.10 13.96
C LYS A 17 34.28 -5.37 12.70
N HIS A 18 33.64 -5.76 11.60
CA HIS A 18 34.33 -6.30 10.44
C HIS A 18 34.13 -5.55 9.14
N VAL A 19 33.09 -4.68 9.06
CA VAL A 19 32.73 -3.97 7.83
C VAL A 19 33.01 -2.48 7.98
N ASP A 20 32.31 -1.82 8.92
CA ASP A 20 32.46 -0.39 9.14
C ASP A 20 32.13 -0.05 10.61
N ARG A 21 33.16 0.36 11.35
CA ARG A 21 33.04 0.70 12.77
C ARG A 21 32.18 1.95 13.00
N ASP A 22 32.16 2.88 12.05
CA ASP A 22 31.53 4.18 12.19
C ASP A 22 30.12 4.22 11.54
N GLN A 23 29.69 3.10 10.92
CA GLN A 23 28.36 2.96 10.34
C GLN A 23 27.26 3.25 11.37
N PRO A 24 26.40 4.25 11.13
CA PRO A 24 25.23 4.48 11.99
C PRO A 24 24.21 3.36 11.76
N ILE A 25 23.83 2.69 12.83
CA ILE A 25 22.81 1.62 12.76
C ILE A 25 21.52 2.10 13.41
N ARG A 26 20.41 1.98 12.68
CA ARG A 26 19.05 2.26 13.14
C ARG A 26 18.36 0.92 13.44
N LEU A 27 18.01 0.69 14.71
CA LEU A 27 17.19 -0.46 15.11
C LEU A 27 15.74 -0.01 15.26
N LEU A 28 14.93 -0.37 14.28
CA LEU A 28 13.52 -0.01 14.22
C LEU A 28 12.70 -1.05 14.97
N ILE A 29 11.88 -0.63 15.92
CA ILE A 29 11.03 -1.50 16.73
C ILE A 29 9.59 -1.31 16.30
N ALA A 30 9.07 -2.25 15.49
CA ALA A 30 7.70 -2.22 14.98
C ALA A 30 6.67 -2.37 16.12
N GLU A 31 5.48 -1.79 15.90
CA GLU A 31 4.33 -1.89 16.81
C GLU A 31 4.73 -1.57 18.27
N CYS A 32 5.51 -0.49 18.45
CA CYS A 32 6.05 -0.14 19.76
C CYS A 32 4.99 0.55 20.62
N GLU A 33 4.39 -0.20 21.53
CA GLU A 33 3.30 0.26 22.42
C GLU A 33 3.69 0.27 23.90
N LYS A 34 4.82 -0.36 24.27
CA LYS A 34 5.24 -0.51 25.67
C LYS A 34 6.70 -0.13 25.86
N PRO A 35 7.05 0.64 26.92
CA PRO A 35 8.43 1.03 27.21
C PRO A 35 9.37 -0.17 27.41
N VAL A 36 8.86 -1.27 27.96
CA VAL A 36 9.65 -2.49 28.20
C VAL A 36 10.25 -3.06 26.91
N THR A 37 9.62 -2.87 25.75
CA THR A 37 10.15 -3.32 24.45
C THR A 37 11.44 -2.58 24.10
N ILE A 38 11.45 -1.27 24.28
CA ILE A 38 12.63 -0.42 24.05
C ILE A 38 13.72 -0.73 25.08
N MET A 39 13.36 -0.86 26.36
CA MET A 39 14.32 -1.19 27.43
C MET A 39 14.95 -2.56 27.22
N THR A 40 14.20 -3.54 26.70
CA THR A 40 14.73 -4.87 26.35
C THR A 40 15.73 -4.78 25.19
N ALA A 41 15.42 -3.99 24.15
CA ALA A 41 16.34 -3.75 23.03
C ALA A 41 17.62 -3.06 23.53
N LEU A 42 17.50 -2.08 24.43
CA LEU A 42 18.62 -1.38 25.04
C LEU A 42 19.49 -2.31 25.90
N TYR A 43 18.86 -3.14 26.73
CA TYR A 43 19.57 -4.16 27.50
C TYR A 43 20.39 -5.09 26.60
N LEU A 44 19.81 -5.57 25.51
CA LEU A 44 20.51 -6.42 24.56
C LEU A 44 21.62 -5.65 23.84
N ALA A 45 21.41 -4.38 23.48
CA ALA A 45 22.46 -3.54 22.87
C ALA A 45 23.67 -3.39 23.80
N TYR A 46 23.47 -3.17 25.11
CA TYR A 46 24.54 -3.17 26.11
C TYR A 46 25.23 -4.54 26.22
N LYS A 47 24.45 -5.62 26.24
CA LYS A 47 25.01 -6.98 26.30
C LYS A 47 25.87 -7.34 25.08
N PHE A 48 25.56 -6.82 23.91
CA PHE A 48 26.36 -6.98 22.70
C PHE A 48 27.47 -5.93 22.54
N GLY A 49 27.58 -4.96 23.45
CA GLY A 49 28.60 -3.92 23.43
C GLY A 49 28.46 -2.92 22.27
N ILE A 50 27.25 -2.66 21.79
CA ILE A 50 26.96 -1.78 20.64
C ILE A 50 25.98 -0.65 20.98
N ALA A 51 25.65 -0.43 22.25
CA ALA A 51 24.68 0.60 22.66
C ALA A 51 25.12 2.01 22.28
N ASP A 52 26.43 2.27 22.24
CA ASP A 52 27.03 3.54 21.83
C ASP A 52 26.97 3.81 20.31
N ARG A 53 26.63 2.80 19.49
CA ARG A 53 26.57 2.87 18.03
C ARG A 53 25.17 2.63 17.45
N LEU A 54 24.25 2.18 18.27
CA LEU A 54 22.92 1.77 17.85
C LEU A 54 21.88 2.84 18.26
N ASP A 55 21.12 3.33 17.30
CA ASP A 55 19.94 4.16 17.61
C ASP A 55 18.68 3.28 17.64
N ILE A 56 18.12 3.11 18.83
CA ILE A 56 16.90 2.34 19.04
C ILE A 56 15.71 3.27 18.80
N SER A 57 14.97 3.00 17.74
CA SER A 57 13.89 3.85 17.26
C SER A 57 12.55 3.13 17.39
N PRO A 58 11.66 3.53 18.31
CA PRO A 58 10.30 3.06 18.31
C PRO A 58 9.60 3.49 17.02
N LEU A 59 8.91 2.55 16.36
CA LEU A 59 8.06 2.83 15.22
C LEU A 59 6.62 3.05 15.69
N PHE A 60 6.12 4.27 15.47
CA PHE A 60 4.74 4.65 15.75
C PHE A 60 3.92 4.54 14.45
N GLU A 61 3.16 3.47 14.33
CA GLU A 61 2.39 3.13 13.13
C GLU A 61 0.97 2.65 13.43
N THR A 62 0.69 2.25 14.67
CA THR A 62 -0.66 1.86 15.11
C THR A 62 -1.42 3.08 15.62
N THR A 63 -2.75 3.03 15.61
CA THR A 63 -3.60 4.08 16.19
C THR A 63 -3.24 4.30 17.66
N PHE A 64 -3.05 3.21 18.42
CA PHE A 64 -2.62 3.27 19.82
C PHE A 64 -1.26 3.95 19.98
N GLY A 65 -0.26 3.56 19.17
CA GLY A 65 1.07 4.16 19.20
C GLY A 65 1.06 5.66 18.86
N LEU A 66 0.21 6.11 17.94
CA LEU A 66 0.07 7.54 17.62
C LEU A 66 -0.64 8.34 18.73
N GLU A 67 -1.56 7.72 19.44
CA GLU A 67 -2.29 8.37 20.55
C GLU A 67 -1.46 8.44 21.83
N HIS A 68 -0.74 7.36 22.17
CA HIS A 68 -0.01 7.18 23.42
C HIS A 68 1.52 7.19 23.30
N GLY A 69 2.07 7.43 22.10
CA GLY A 69 3.52 7.43 21.89
C GLY A 69 4.26 8.50 22.70
N VAL A 70 3.60 9.61 23.02
CA VAL A 70 4.17 10.66 23.89
C VAL A 70 4.35 10.12 25.30
N ASP A 71 3.34 9.43 25.84
CA ASP A 71 3.38 8.84 27.20
C ASP A 71 4.45 7.74 27.28
N LEU A 72 4.63 6.99 26.19
CA LEU A 72 5.71 6.00 26.10
C LEU A 72 7.10 6.66 26.19
N ILE A 73 7.34 7.71 25.43
CA ILE A 73 8.62 8.44 25.47
C ILE A 73 8.79 9.13 26.83
N ASP A 74 7.72 9.66 27.43
CA ASP A 74 7.75 10.27 28.75
C ASP A 74 8.16 9.26 29.82
N GLN A 75 7.61 8.05 29.80
CA GLN A 75 7.98 6.96 30.70
C GLN A 75 9.44 6.52 30.50
N LEU A 76 9.90 6.39 29.25
CA LEU A 76 11.30 6.08 28.95
C LEU A 76 12.27 7.14 29.50
N LEU A 77 11.92 8.40 29.38
CA LEU A 77 12.70 9.53 29.92
C LEU A 77 12.61 9.65 31.44
N GLY A 78 11.75 8.86 32.08
CA GLY A 78 11.75 8.65 33.54
C GLY A 78 12.81 7.67 34.04
N HIS A 79 13.45 6.89 33.15
CA HIS A 79 14.49 5.91 33.50
C HIS A 79 15.89 6.45 33.31
N GLU A 80 16.70 6.45 34.37
CA GLU A 80 18.09 6.95 34.34
C GLU A 80 18.94 6.25 33.27
N VAL A 81 18.80 4.93 33.09
CA VAL A 81 19.54 4.15 32.09
C VAL A 81 19.21 4.63 30.67
N PHE A 82 17.95 4.89 30.39
CA PHE A 82 17.54 5.39 29.07
C PHE A 82 18.04 6.82 28.85
N CYS A 83 17.95 7.68 29.85
CA CYS A 83 18.49 9.05 29.77
C CYS A 83 20.01 9.05 29.55
N ALA A 84 20.75 8.17 30.24
CA ALA A 84 22.20 8.03 30.03
C ALA A 84 22.52 7.59 28.59
N TYR A 85 21.77 6.61 28.07
CA TYR A 85 21.90 6.18 26.68
C TYR A 85 21.62 7.32 25.69
N VAL A 86 20.52 8.07 25.89
CA VAL A 86 20.16 9.19 25.00
C VAL A 86 21.23 10.28 25.01
N ARG A 87 21.78 10.62 26.18
CA ARG A 87 22.90 11.59 26.29
C ARG A 87 24.16 11.08 25.60
N GLN A 88 24.49 9.80 25.77
CA GLN A 88 25.62 9.17 25.11
C GLN A 88 25.47 9.17 23.57
N ARG A 89 24.23 8.93 23.07
CA ARG A 89 23.93 9.00 21.64
C ARG A 89 23.86 10.44 21.11
N GLY A 90 23.61 11.43 21.99
CA GLY A 90 23.36 12.81 21.62
C GLY A 90 22.03 13.01 20.87
N ARG A 91 21.12 12.02 20.90
CA ARG A 91 19.84 12.08 20.18
C ARG A 91 18.79 11.11 20.70
N ILE A 92 17.53 11.49 20.48
CA ILE A 92 16.37 10.56 20.52
C ILE A 92 15.95 10.33 19.09
N ALA A 93 15.83 9.05 18.70
CA ALA A 93 15.39 8.63 17.38
C ALA A 93 13.99 8.00 17.46
N ILE A 94 13.08 8.36 16.55
CA ILE A 94 11.80 7.69 16.34
C ILE A 94 11.62 7.40 14.87
N GLU A 95 10.82 6.40 14.54
CA GLU A 95 10.31 6.18 13.21
C GLU A 95 8.81 6.44 13.17
N THR A 96 8.32 7.03 12.08
CA THR A 96 6.90 7.29 11.86
C THR A 96 6.41 6.50 10.66
N GLY A 97 5.40 5.64 10.89
CA GLY A 97 4.84 4.74 9.88
C GLY A 97 3.53 5.26 9.32
N PHE A 98 3.53 5.61 8.04
CA PHE A 98 2.34 6.12 7.34
C PHE A 98 1.47 5.01 6.74
N SER A 99 2.04 3.82 6.50
CA SER A 99 1.35 2.73 5.83
C SER A 99 0.25 2.12 6.70
N ASP A 100 0.59 1.68 7.91
CA ASP A 100 -0.37 1.05 8.82
C ASP A 100 -1.37 2.07 9.38
N ALA A 101 -0.91 3.23 9.85
CA ALA A 101 -1.80 4.29 10.28
C ALA A 101 -2.78 4.69 9.17
N GLY A 102 -2.28 4.94 7.96
CA GLY A 102 -3.10 5.33 6.82
C GLY A 102 -4.10 4.26 6.34
N ARG A 103 -3.86 2.99 6.65
CA ARG A 103 -4.80 1.91 6.41
C ARG A 103 -6.04 2.03 7.29
N PHE A 104 -5.85 2.28 8.58
CA PHE A 104 -6.94 2.27 9.57
C PHE A 104 -7.71 3.58 9.66
N ILE A 105 -7.00 4.72 9.63
CA ILE A 105 -7.58 6.04 9.88
C ILE A 105 -7.48 7.01 8.69
N GLY A 106 -7.02 6.53 7.54
CA GLY A 106 -6.77 7.36 6.35
C GLY A 106 -5.46 8.13 6.40
N GLN A 107 -4.90 8.46 5.24
CA GLN A 107 -3.58 9.10 5.13
C GLN A 107 -3.57 10.51 5.70
N ILE A 108 -4.65 11.27 5.55
CA ILE A 108 -4.74 12.64 6.06
C ILE A 108 -4.77 12.64 7.58
N SER A 109 -5.61 11.80 8.18
CA SER A 109 -5.67 11.66 9.65
C SER A 109 -4.36 11.13 10.22
N ALA A 110 -3.74 10.14 9.56
CA ALA A 110 -2.44 9.61 9.96
C ALA A 110 -1.35 10.71 9.93
N ASN A 111 -1.34 11.54 8.89
CA ASN A 111 -0.40 12.64 8.78
C ASN A 111 -0.58 13.68 9.89
N LEU A 112 -1.82 14.06 10.21
CA LEU A 112 -2.13 14.98 11.31
C LEU A 112 -1.75 14.38 12.68
N ALA A 113 -2.02 13.09 12.90
CA ALA A 113 -1.67 12.42 14.15
C ALA A 113 -0.15 12.30 14.34
N ILE A 114 0.59 11.98 13.27
CA ILE A 114 2.06 11.91 13.29
C ILE A 114 2.65 13.29 13.57
N GLU A 115 2.16 14.33 12.91
CA GLU A 115 2.60 15.71 13.15
C GLU A 115 2.38 16.13 14.61
N ARG A 116 1.20 15.85 15.18
CA ARG A 116 0.92 16.11 16.61
C ARG A 116 1.87 15.33 17.52
N LEU A 117 2.17 14.07 17.20
CA LEU A 117 3.12 13.24 17.95
C LEU A 117 4.52 13.87 17.93
N GLN A 118 5.01 14.28 16.75
CA GLN A 118 6.32 14.93 16.60
C GLN A 118 6.43 16.22 17.42
N LEU A 119 5.40 17.09 17.37
CA LEU A 119 5.36 18.33 18.15
C LEU A 119 5.39 18.08 19.65
N LYS A 120 4.62 17.12 20.15
CA LYS A 120 4.56 16.79 21.58
C LYS A 120 5.86 16.16 22.08
N ILE A 121 6.47 15.26 21.30
CA ILE A 121 7.77 14.66 21.63
C ILE A 121 8.86 15.75 21.65
N ALA A 122 8.86 16.69 20.70
CA ALA A 122 9.80 17.81 20.69
C ALA A 122 9.69 18.65 21.96
N GLY A 123 8.47 19.00 22.38
CA GLY A 123 8.22 19.69 23.65
C GLY A 123 8.71 18.92 24.88
N LEU A 124 8.50 17.60 24.89
CA LEU A 124 8.94 16.72 25.96
C LEU A 124 10.47 16.62 26.07
N ILE A 125 11.16 16.50 24.92
CA ILE A 125 12.63 16.51 24.86
C ILE A 125 13.17 17.82 25.44
N LYS A 126 12.58 18.94 25.04
CA LYS A 126 12.99 20.26 25.55
C LYS A 126 12.80 20.37 27.05
N ALA A 127 11.67 19.90 27.56
CA ALA A 127 11.34 19.99 28.99
C ALA A 127 12.24 19.11 29.88
N LYS A 128 12.57 17.89 29.43
CA LYS A 128 13.30 16.88 30.26
C LYS A 128 14.81 16.84 30.01
N LEU A 129 15.28 17.20 28.81
CA LEU A 129 16.68 17.05 28.40
C LEU A 129 17.35 18.38 28.00
N ASN A 130 16.70 19.50 28.22
CA ASN A 130 17.24 20.85 27.98
C ASN A 130 17.76 21.10 26.54
N ALA A 131 17.32 20.34 25.56
CA ALA A 131 17.74 20.39 24.16
C ALA A 131 19.25 20.12 23.92
N ASP A 132 19.95 19.46 24.86
CA ASP A 132 21.34 19.02 24.68
C ASP A 132 21.43 17.77 23.74
N VAL A 133 20.29 17.33 23.24
CA VAL A 133 20.15 16.17 22.35
C VAL A 133 19.38 16.56 21.10
N ASN A 134 19.69 15.92 19.99
CA ASN A 134 18.98 16.09 18.73
C ASN A 134 17.72 15.22 18.68
N PHE A 135 16.70 15.68 17.98
CA PHE A 135 15.53 14.88 17.67
C PHE A 135 15.67 14.30 16.25
N LEU A 136 15.76 12.98 16.13
CA LEU A 136 15.90 12.27 14.86
C LEU A 136 14.57 11.65 14.48
N ILE A 137 14.03 12.06 13.34
CA ILE A 137 12.88 11.46 12.68
C ILE A 137 13.39 10.57 11.54
N PHE A 138 13.11 9.29 11.61
CA PHE A 138 13.44 8.34 10.56
C PHE A 138 12.18 7.95 9.77
N ASN A 139 12.29 7.80 8.47
CA ASN A 139 11.28 7.17 7.63
C ASN A 139 11.93 6.34 6.52
N THR A 140 11.22 5.32 6.07
CA THR A 140 11.57 4.58 4.87
C THR A 140 11.03 5.31 3.65
N HIS A 141 11.93 5.72 2.73
CA HIS A 141 11.51 6.22 1.42
C HIS A 141 11.10 5.04 0.52
N GLY A 142 10.41 5.32 -0.56
CA GLY A 142 9.82 4.30 -1.41
C GLY A 142 8.34 4.14 -1.15
N GLU A 143 7.81 5.00 -0.32
CA GLU A 143 6.40 5.05 -0.05
C GLU A 143 5.65 5.59 -1.26
N SER A 144 4.74 4.79 -1.75
CA SER A 144 3.84 5.18 -2.82
C SER A 144 2.76 6.15 -2.33
N LEU A 145 2.06 6.76 -3.28
CA LEU A 145 0.86 7.53 -2.96
C LEU A 145 -0.12 6.66 -2.14
N GLY A 146 -0.51 7.17 -0.98
CA GLY A 146 -1.29 6.43 0.03
C GLY A 146 -0.46 5.76 1.12
N ARG A 147 0.87 5.90 1.09
CA ARG A 147 1.81 5.37 2.10
C ARG A 147 2.89 6.39 2.46
N GLY A 148 2.50 7.65 2.70
CA GLY A 148 3.43 8.72 3.04
C GLY A 148 3.95 9.56 1.86
N CYS A 149 3.65 9.17 0.63
CA CYS A 149 3.99 9.97 -0.55
C CYS A 149 2.90 11.02 -0.82
N ALA A 150 3.28 12.28 -0.87
CA ALA A 150 2.37 13.40 -1.15
C ALA A 150 2.36 13.84 -2.62
N GLY A 151 3.14 13.21 -3.48
CA GLY A 151 3.22 13.56 -4.89
C GLY A 151 4.58 13.23 -5.52
N PRO A 152 4.81 13.62 -6.78
CA PRO A 152 6.02 13.23 -7.51
C PRO A 152 7.29 13.95 -7.04
N LYS A 153 7.17 15.13 -6.45
CA LYS A 153 8.33 15.94 -6.05
C LYS A 153 8.89 15.48 -4.70
N ILE A 154 10.21 15.32 -4.61
CA ILE A 154 10.89 14.92 -3.36
C ILE A 154 10.59 15.91 -2.23
N VAL A 155 10.58 17.21 -2.52
CA VAL A 155 10.27 18.24 -1.52
C VAL A 155 8.86 18.10 -0.94
N ASP A 156 7.87 17.74 -1.75
CA ASP A 156 6.50 17.53 -1.27
C ASP A 156 6.43 16.29 -0.37
N ARG A 157 7.20 15.22 -0.70
CA ARG A 157 7.32 14.00 0.11
C ARG A 157 7.99 14.29 1.46
N GLN A 158 9.10 15.02 1.46
CA GLN A 158 9.81 15.40 2.68
C GLN A 158 8.93 16.26 3.60
N ASN A 159 8.26 17.27 3.04
CA ASN A 159 7.37 18.15 3.78
C ASN A 159 6.05 17.47 4.22
N PHE A 160 5.72 16.31 3.69
CA PHE A 160 4.59 15.51 4.18
C PHE A 160 4.96 14.71 5.43
N ILE A 161 6.18 14.20 5.49
CA ILE A 161 6.68 13.38 6.61
C ILE A 161 7.08 14.25 7.80
N LEU A 162 7.82 15.31 7.53
CA LEU A 162 8.23 16.30 8.52
C LEU A 162 7.85 17.68 8.01
N THR A 163 6.71 18.19 8.51
CA THR A 163 6.13 19.42 8.01
C THR A 163 7.00 20.65 8.30
N PRO A 164 6.94 21.69 7.46
CA PRO A 164 7.62 22.96 7.76
C PRO A 164 7.21 23.54 9.11
N TYR A 165 5.99 23.30 9.57
CA TYR A 165 5.52 23.73 10.89
C TYR A 165 6.28 23.04 12.03
N VAL A 166 6.47 21.72 11.99
CA VAL A 166 7.27 21.00 13.00
C VAL A 166 8.72 21.50 13.02
N ARG A 167 9.32 21.71 11.85
CA ARG A 167 10.68 22.26 11.73
C ARG A 167 10.77 23.65 12.37
N ALA A 168 9.80 24.53 12.09
CA ALA A 168 9.74 25.87 12.66
C ALA A 168 9.53 25.83 14.18
N HIS A 169 8.65 24.96 14.66
CA HIS A 169 8.43 24.76 16.10
C HIS A 169 9.71 24.29 16.81
N CYS A 170 10.38 23.25 16.30
CA CYS A 170 11.64 22.78 16.88
C CYS A 170 12.69 23.89 16.92
N LYS A 171 12.83 24.69 15.85
CA LYS A 171 13.72 25.85 15.81
C LYS A 171 13.36 26.89 16.86
N SER A 172 12.07 27.19 17.06
CA SER A 172 11.61 28.20 18.02
C SER A 172 11.92 27.83 19.49
N ILE A 173 11.91 26.52 19.80
CA ILE A 173 12.26 26.00 21.14
C ILE A 173 13.75 25.67 21.29
N GLY A 174 14.56 25.92 20.24
CA GLY A 174 16.01 25.66 20.26
C GLY A 174 16.36 24.16 20.22
N LEU A 175 15.49 23.29 19.67
CA LEU A 175 15.74 21.86 19.52
C LEU A 175 16.20 21.57 18.09
N ALA A 176 17.40 21.00 17.94
CA ALA A 176 17.85 20.51 16.64
C ALA A 176 17.06 19.27 16.21
N ILE A 177 16.51 19.31 14.99
CA ILE A 177 15.76 18.21 14.41
C ILE A 177 16.45 17.74 13.13
N HIS A 178 16.61 16.42 12.99
CA HIS A 178 17.16 15.77 11.82
C HIS A 178 16.14 14.82 11.21
N HIS A 179 16.08 14.79 9.89
CA HIS A 179 15.23 13.88 9.12
C HIS A 179 16.10 12.94 8.30
N GLU A 180 16.00 11.65 8.55
CA GLU A 180 16.70 10.62 7.79
C GLU A 180 15.70 9.76 7.01
N SER A 181 16.01 9.49 5.76
CA SER A 181 15.22 8.61 4.90
C SER A 181 16.08 7.46 4.38
N SER A 182 15.59 6.24 4.44
CA SER A 182 16.18 5.13 3.72
C SER A 182 15.43 4.88 2.41
N PHE A 183 16.18 4.69 1.32
CA PHE A 183 15.64 4.33 0.02
C PHE A 183 15.76 2.81 -0.14
N GLN A 184 14.61 2.13 -0.22
CA GLN A 184 14.56 0.67 -0.26
C GLN A 184 13.85 0.18 -1.52
N GLY A 185 14.14 -1.08 -1.89
CA GLY A 185 13.47 -1.77 -2.98
C GLY A 185 13.58 -1.05 -4.32
N GLY A 186 12.48 -1.00 -5.05
CA GLY A 186 12.43 -0.43 -6.39
C GLY A 186 12.75 1.06 -6.46
N ASP A 187 12.47 1.82 -5.40
CA ASP A 187 12.80 3.26 -5.37
C ASP A 187 14.30 3.50 -5.29
N GLY A 188 15.03 2.66 -4.55
CA GLY A 188 16.49 2.68 -4.55
C GLY A 188 17.05 2.50 -5.96
N TYR A 189 16.57 1.51 -6.68
CA TYR A 189 16.96 1.29 -8.08
C TYR A 189 16.59 2.45 -8.99
N ARG A 190 15.38 2.99 -8.85
CA ARG A 190 14.90 4.06 -9.72
C ARG A 190 15.62 5.37 -9.48
N MET A 191 15.85 5.74 -8.22
CA MET A 191 16.43 7.04 -7.85
C MET A 191 17.95 7.05 -7.89
N PHE A 192 18.58 5.89 -7.77
CA PHE A 192 20.04 5.75 -7.72
C PHE A 192 20.60 4.79 -8.79
N GLY A 193 19.80 4.45 -9.81
CA GLY A 193 20.16 3.49 -10.87
C GLY A 193 21.17 4.00 -11.88
N ASN A 194 21.37 5.31 -11.98
CA ASN A 194 22.42 5.96 -12.75
C ASN A 194 22.84 7.28 -12.09
N GLU A 195 23.96 7.84 -12.53
CA GLU A 195 24.59 9.03 -11.95
C GLU A 195 23.69 10.26 -12.00
N ASP A 196 22.98 10.50 -13.12
CA ASP A 196 22.13 11.68 -13.30
C ASP A 196 20.91 11.64 -12.35
N LEU A 197 20.28 10.46 -12.22
CA LEU A 197 19.17 10.28 -11.30
C LEU A 197 19.62 10.41 -9.85
N ALA A 198 20.78 9.82 -9.49
CA ALA A 198 21.36 9.92 -8.17
C ALA A 198 21.68 11.38 -7.81
N LEU A 199 22.34 12.11 -8.72
CA LEU A 199 22.67 13.51 -8.54
C LEU A 199 21.40 14.37 -8.39
N SER A 200 20.40 14.17 -9.25
CA SER A 200 19.11 14.86 -9.16
C SER A 200 18.40 14.57 -7.85
N THR A 201 18.41 13.31 -7.40
CA THR A 201 17.79 12.91 -6.13
C THR A 201 18.46 13.58 -4.95
N ILE A 202 19.79 13.52 -4.87
CA ILE A 202 20.58 14.14 -3.80
C ILE A 202 20.40 15.66 -3.81
N TYR A 203 20.46 16.30 -4.98
CA TYR A 203 20.23 17.74 -5.10
C TYR A 203 18.86 18.14 -4.55
N ASN A 204 17.81 17.41 -4.92
CA ASN A 204 16.45 17.72 -4.44
C ASN A 204 16.28 17.47 -2.94
N LEU A 205 16.97 16.49 -2.35
CA LEU A 205 17.00 16.26 -0.91
C LEU A 205 17.65 17.46 -0.18
N PHE A 206 18.84 17.88 -0.61
CA PHE A 206 19.50 19.05 -0.04
C PHE A 206 18.70 20.33 -0.24
N ALA A 207 18.10 20.53 -1.41
CA ALA A 207 17.27 21.70 -1.67
C ALA A 207 16.03 21.75 -0.75
N ALA A 208 15.48 20.59 -0.38
CA ALA A 208 14.36 20.51 0.57
C ALA A 208 14.80 20.88 2.01
N GLU A 209 16.00 20.46 2.42
CA GLU A 209 16.54 20.76 3.77
C GLU A 209 16.95 22.23 3.93
N ILE A 210 17.54 22.84 2.89
CA ILE A 210 18.02 24.23 2.93
C ILE A 210 16.86 25.23 2.96
N LYS A 211 15.69 24.90 2.41
CA LYS A 211 14.52 25.78 2.43
C LYS A 211 13.99 25.94 3.85
N SER A 212 14.25 27.10 4.43
CA SER A 212 13.69 27.45 5.73
C SER A 212 12.16 27.55 5.66
N PRO A 213 11.45 27.16 6.75
CA PRO A 213 10.01 27.38 6.86
C PRO A 213 9.68 28.87 6.68
N THR A 214 8.63 29.16 5.93
CA THR A 214 8.14 30.53 5.77
C THR A 214 7.34 30.97 7.01
N GLU A 215 7.28 32.28 7.27
CA GLU A 215 6.43 32.83 8.34
C GLU A 215 4.96 32.39 8.21
N ALA A 216 4.47 32.22 6.99
CA ALA A 216 3.12 31.74 6.72
C ALA A 216 2.80 30.37 7.37
N TRP A 217 3.80 29.50 7.58
CA TRP A 217 3.60 28.24 8.30
C TRP A 217 3.52 28.43 9.81
N VAL A 218 4.30 29.33 10.38
CA VAL A 218 4.29 29.63 11.82
C VAL A 218 2.96 30.28 12.23
N GLU A 219 2.45 31.17 11.38
CA GLU A 219 1.22 31.92 11.61
C GLU A 219 -0.05 31.23 11.06
N ASP A 220 0.07 29.99 10.61
CA ASP A 220 -1.01 29.26 9.96
C ASP A 220 -2.23 29.11 10.88
N GLY A 221 -3.38 29.60 10.39
CA GLY A 221 -4.63 29.60 11.11
C GLY A 221 -5.19 28.22 11.44
N PHE A 222 -4.82 27.18 10.69
CA PHE A 222 -5.23 25.80 10.98
C PHE A 222 -4.67 25.32 12.33
N TYR A 223 -3.40 25.63 12.61
CA TYR A 223 -2.79 25.27 13.90
C TYR A 223 -3.27 26.15 15.05
N LYS A 224 -3.63 27.41 14.77
CA LYS A 224 -4.16 28.35 15.79
C LYS A 224 -5.62 28.04 16.16
N ASN A 225 -6.37 27.40 15.28
CA ASN A 225 -7.77 27.04 15.52
C ASN A 225 -7.85 25.55 15.92
N HIS A 226 -7.55 25.28 17.19
CA HIS A 226 -7.50 23.91 17.72
C HIS A 226 -8.80 23.15 17.62
N ASP A 227 -9.92 23.80 17.88
CA ASP A 227 -11.25 23.14 17.85
C ASP A 227 -11.59 22.68 16.43
N TYR A 228 -11.36 23.53 15.44
CA TYR A 228 -11.57 23.22 14.05
C TYR A 228 -10.67 22.08 13.57
N SER A 229 -9.35 22.20 13.83
CA SER A 229 -8.37 21.20 13.38
C SER A 229 -8.59 19.84 14.03
N LEU A 230 -8.99 19.82 15.31
CA LEU A 230 -9.35 18.60 16.02
C LEU A 230 -10.67 18.01 15.48
N GLY A 231 -11.68 18.84 15.25
CA GLY A 231 -12.96 18.42 14.67
C GLY A 231 -12.77 17.76 13.30
N MET A 232 -11.97 18.39 12.43
CA MET A 232 -11.64 17.84 11.12
C MET A 232 -10.89 16.51 11.22
N PHE A 233 -9.88 16.40 12.10
CA PHE A 233 -9.16 15.16 12.36
C PHE A 233 -10.10 14.04 12.82
N LEU A 234 -10.94 14.30 13.81
CA LEU A 234 -11.85 13.30 14.38
C LEU A 234 -12.88 12.82 13.34
N SER A 235 -13.39 13.72 12.51
CA SER A 235 -14.32 13.37 11.44
C SER A 235 -13.66 12.47 10.39
N LEU A 236 -12.49 12.83 9.90
CA LEU A 236 -11.70 12.01 8.98
C LEU A 236 -11.41 10.62 9.56
N LYS A 237 -10.94 10.57 10.80
CA LYS A 237 -10.66 9.32 11.51
C LYS A 237 -11.92 8.45 11.61
N ALA A 238 -13.03 9.01 12.09
CA ALA A 238 -14.28 8.29 12.25
C ALA A 238 -14.82 7.75 10.92
N TRP A 239 -14.69 8.51 9.84
CA TRP A 239 -15.12 8.09 8.50
C TRP A 239 -14.36 6.83 8.05
N HIS A 240 -13.03 6.83 8.17
CA HIS A 240 -12.19 5.69 7.79
C HIS A 240 -12.40 4.48 8.70
N GLU A 241 -12.52 4.68 10.01
CA GLU A 241 -12.82 3.60 10.96
C GLU A 241 -14.17 2.95 10.67
N LYS A 242 -15.18 3.73 10.28
CA LYS A 242 -16.49 3.21 9.87
C LYS A 242 -16.38 2.36 8.62
N LEU A 243 -15.68 2.85 7.58
CA LEU A 243 -15.45 2.09 6.35
C LEU A 243 -14.70 0.79 6.64
N PHE A 244 -13.68 0.85 7.49
CA PHE A 244 -12.82 -0.30 7.77
C PHE A 244 -13.56 -1.42 8.53
N ARG A 245 -14.63 -1.08 9.26
CA ARG A 245 -15.52 -2.02 9.94
C ARG A 245 -16.67 -2.53 9.05
N ASP A 246 -16.85 -1.96 7.86
CA ASP A 246 -17.87 -2.41 6.92
C ASP A 246 -17.46 -3.75 6.29
N PRO A 247 -18.23 -4.84 6.46
CA PRO A 247 -17.91 -6.14 5.87
C PRO A 247 -17.82 -6.07 4.33
N ASN A 248 -18.57 -5.17 3.69
CA ASN A 248 -18.49 -4.98 2.24
C ASN A 248 -17.13 -4.43 1.80
N TYR A 249 -16.42 -3.71 2.69
CA TYR A 249 -15.07 -3.23 2.38
C TYR A 249 -14.05 -4.37 2.29
N GLY A 250 -14.19 -5.39 3.13
CA GLY A 250 -13.39 -6.60 3.02
C GLY A 250 -13.59 -7.30 1.67
N ILE A 251 -14.84 -7.43 1.24
CA ILE A 251 -15.20 -7.99 -0.07
C ILE A 251 -14.67 -7.12 -1.21
N PHE A 252 -14.78 -5.81 -1.10
CA PHE A 252 -14.22 -4.85 -2.05
C PHE A 252 -12.71 -5.04 -2.25
N LEU A 253 -11.95 -5.24 -1.19
CA LEU A 253 -10.50 -5.49 -1.27
C LEU A 253 -10.19 -6.88 -1.87
N ASP A 254 -11.08 -7.85 -1.71
CA ASP A 254 -10.89 -9.23 -2.21
C ASP A 254 -11.47 -9.47 -3.60
N ILE A 255 -11.96 -8.45 -4.33
CA ILE A 255 -12.54 -8.61 -5.68
C ILE A 255 -11.66 -9.52 -6.55
N PHE A 256 -10.39 -9.20 -6.64
CA PHE A 256 -9.34 -10.03 -7.25
C PHE A 256 -8.16 -10.22 -6.29
N GLY A 257 -8.29 -9.69 -5.09
CA GLY A 257 -7.36 -9.84 -3.99
C GLY A 257 -5.91 -9.55 -4.37
N VAL A 258 -5.04 -10.31 -3.76
CA VAL A 258 -3.59 -10.20 -3.95
C VAL A 258 -3.10 -10.66 -5.33
N ASN A 259 -3.94 -11.32 -6.12
CA ASN A 259 -3.52 -11.89 -7.42
C ASN A 259 -3.30 -10.81 -8.49
N PHE A 260 -3.78 -9.59 -8.27
CA PHE A 260 -3.36 -8.42 -9.05
C PHE A 260 -1.94 -7.96 -8.75
N LEU A 261 -1.43 -8.26 -7.56
CA LEU A 261 -0.17 -7.70 -7.10
C LEU A 261 1.02 -8.39 -7.78
N PRO A 262 2.06 -7.63 -8.18
CA PRO A 262 3.33 -8.22 -8.55
C PRO A 262 3.90 -9.04 -7.37
N LYS A 263 4.50 -10.20 -7.66
CA LYS A 263 5.17 -11.02 -6.64
C LYS A 263 6.49 -10.33 -6.23
N THR A 264 6.44 -9.54 -5.17
CA THR A 264 7.62 -8.92 -4.54
C THR A 264 7.64 -9.29 -3.06
N GLY A 265 8.84 -9.34 -2.45
CA GLY A 265 9.00 -9.72 -1.04
C GLY A 265 8.25 -8.81 -0.06
N SER A 266 8.17 -7.51 -0.37
CA SER A 266 7.45 -6.51 0.45
C SER A 266 5.93 -6.61 0.32
N ARG A 267 5.41 -7.23 -0.74
CA ARG A 267 3.97 -7.30 -1.05
C ARG A 267 3.32 -8.64 -0.70
N ALA A 268 4.01 -9.50 0.04
CA ALA A 268 3.40 -10.73 0.55
C ALA A 268 2.21 -10.40 1.45
N ALA A 269 1.03 -10.92 1.10
CA ALA A 269 -0.21 -10.66 1.85
C ALA A 269 -0.18 -11.23 3.27
N LYS A 270 0.65 -12.26 3.50
CA LYS A 270 0.80 -12.97 4.78
C LYS A 270 2.24 -12.94 5.25
N ARG A 271 2.49 -12.74 6.53
CA ARG A 271 3.77 -13.11 7.15
C ARG A 271 3.84 -14.64 7.21
N GLN A 272 5.05 -15.22 7.11
CA GLN A 272 5.28 -16.68 7.06
C GLN A 272 4.62 -17.50 8.21
N VAL A 273 4.18 -16.85 9.28
CA VAL A 273 3.66 -17.50 10.51
C VAL A 273 2.12 -17.48 10.60
N GLN A 274 1.41 -16.81 9.72
CA GLN A 274 -0.06 -16.70 9.82
C GLN A 274 -0.75 -17.69 8.88
N LEU A 275 -0.92 -18.93 9.34
CA LEU A 275 -1.81 -19.92 8.75
C LEU A 275 -3.27 -19.56 9.10
N GLY A 276 -4.14 -19.45 8.09
CA GLY A 276 -5.60 -19.39 8.31
C GLY A 276 -6.22 -17.99 8.40
N ILE A 277 -5.72 -17.00 7.67
CA ILE A 277 -6.40 -15.70 7.60
C ILE A 277 -7.68 -15.82 6.77
N ASN A 278 -8.80 -15.46 7.38
CA ASN A 278 -10.04 -15.22 6.66
C ASN A 278 -9.82 -14.02 5.71
N ARG A 279 -9.96 -14.22 4.40
CA ARG A 279 -9.69 -13.19 3.37
C ARG A 279 -10.62 -11.98 3.49
N GLU A 280 -11.75 -12.16 4.16
CA GLU A 280 -12.80 -11.16 4.32
C GLU A 280 -12.52 -10.12 5.43
N ASP A 281 -11.50 -10.33 6.26
CA ASP A 281 -11.18 -9.40 7.36
C ASP A 281 -10.03 -8.44 6.96
N PRO A 282 -10.31 -7.17 6.63
CA PRO A 282 -9.30 -6.19 6.22
C PRO A 282 -8.23 -5.95 7.29
N SER A 283 -8.57 -6.15 8.58
CA SER A 283 -7.66 -5.91 9.70
C SER A 283 -6.47 -6.86 9.71
N LYS A 284 -6.62 -8.03 9.12
CA LYS A 284 -5.58 -9.05 9.00
C LYS A 284 -4.70 -8.91 7.78
N MET A 285 -5.07 -8.04 6.84
CA MET A 285 -4.26 -7.73 5.67
C MET A 285 -3.14 -6.77 6.05
N ARG A 286 -1.92 -6.99 5.56
CA ARG A 286 -0.80 -6.05 5.77
C ARG A 286 -1.07 -4.72 5.05
N ALA A 287 -0.52 -3.63 5.57
CA ALA A 287 -0.72 -2.29 5.02
C ALA A 287 -0.25 -2.15 3.56
N ILE A 288 0.89 -2.74 3.21
CA ILE A 288 1.45 -2.67 1.86
C ILE A 288 0.51 -3.32 0.83
N PRO A 289 0.07 -4.59 1.01
CA PRO A 289 -0.93 -5.20 0.14
C PRO A 289 -2.24 -4.41 0.08
N HIS A 290 -2.75 -3.93 1.21
CA HIS A 290 -3.97 -3.12 1.25
C HIS A 290 -3.90 -1.92 0.30
N ASN A 291 -2.87 -1.08 0.45
CA ASN A 291 -2.71 0.09 -0.42
C ASN A 291 -2.44 -0.30 -1.88
N ALA A 292 -1.66 -1.36 -2.12
CA ALA A 292 -1.39 -1.84 -3.47
C ALA A 292 -2.65 -2.36 -4.18
N ILE A 293 -3.57 -3.01 -3.47
CA ILE A 293 -4.87 -3.42 -4.03
C ILE A 293 -5.69 -2.20 -4.44
N LEU A 294 -5.76 -1.15 -3.60
CA LEU A 294 -6.47 0.09 -3.95
C LEU A 294 -5.90 0.73 -5.22
N GLN A 295 -4.58 0.75 -5.37
CA GLN A 295 -3.93 1.21 -6.59
C GLN A 295 -4.33 0.38 -7.80
N GLN A 296 -4.34 -0.95 -7.67
CA GLN A 296 -4.71 -1.86 -8.74
C GLN A 296 -6.19 -1.77 -9.13
N LEU A 297 -7.07 -1.43 -8.19
CA LEU A 297 -8.48 -1.16 -8.45
C LEU A 297 -8.71 0.25 -9.05
N GLY A 298 -7.69 1.12 -9.01
CA GLY A 298 -7.75 2.45 -9.60
C GLY A 298 -8.43 3.50 -8.74
N PHE A 299 -8.51 3.31 -7.40
CA PHE A 299 -9.07 4.32 -6.49
C PHE A 299 -8.48 4.20 -5.07
N LEU A 300 -7.73 5.22 -4.65
CA LEU A 300 -7.10 5.27 -3.33
C LEU A 300 -8.07 5.80 -2.27
N VAL A 301 -8.95 4.93 -1.79
CA VAL A 301 -9.94 5.26 -0.76
C VAL A 301 -9.29 5.90 0.47
N ASN A 302 -8.15 5.35 0.91
CA ASN A 302 -7.46 5.81 2.11
C ASN A 302 -6.80 7.20 2.00
N VAL A 303 -6.77 7.79 0.81
CA VAL A 303 -6.26 9.16 0.60
C VAL A 303 -7.37 10.13 0.23
N ILE A 304 -8.25 9.69 -0.68
CA ILE A 304 -9.23 10.56 -1.32
C ILE A 304 -10.41 10.80 -0.40
N SER A 305 -10.89 9.72 0.24
CA SER A 305 -12.21 9.74 0.88
C SER A 305 -12.18 10.28 2.30
N GLY A 306 -13.33 10.78 2.74
CA GLY A 306 -13.56 11.39 4.04
C GLY A 306 -13.22 12.87 4.11
N PHE A 307 -12.41 13.39 3.18
CA PHE A 307 -11.98 14.79 3.23
C PHE A 307 -13.11 15.77 2.87
N GLY A 308 -13.90 15.44 1.85
CA GLY A 308 -15.05 16.24 1.46
C GLY A 308 -16.02 16.42 2.62
N GLY A 309 -16.49 15.31 3.20
CA GLY A 309 -17.39 15.32 4.34
C GLY A 309 -16.82 15.99 5.59
N ALA A 310 -15.53 15.78 5.90
CA ALA A 310 -14.88 16.42 7.04
C ALA A 310 -14.82 17.96 6.91
N ALA A 311 -14.61 18.47 5.70
CA ALA A 311 -14.63 19.92 5.44
C ALA A 311 -16.03 20.53 5.51
N GLN A 312 -17.09 19.75 5.32
CA GLN A 312 -18.48 20.20 5.42
C GLN A 312 -18.96 20.42 6.85
N ILE A 313 -18.28 19.88 7.87
CA ILE A 313 -18.65 20.07 9.29
C ILE A 313 -18.73 21.56 9.63
N ASP A 314 -17.75 22.34 9.16
CA ASP A 314 -17.74 23.80 9.23
C ASP A 314 -17.13 24.34 7.93
N ARG A 315 -17.94 24.35 6.88
CA ARG A 315 -17.51 24.78 5.55
C ARG A 315 -17.08 26.24 5.52
N GLU A 316 -17.78 27.10 6.25
CA GLU A 316 -17.43 28.52 6.29
C GLU A 316 -16.05 28.72 6.90
N GLN A 317 -15.77 28.04 8.00
CA GLN A 317 -14.45 28.08 8.65
C GLN A 317 -13.37 27.48 7.76
N PHE A 318 -13.65 26.38 7.04
CA PHE A 318 -12.72 25.85 6.06
C PHE A 318 -12.34 26.89 5.01
N LEU A 319 -13.32 27.49 4.37
CA LEU A 319 -13.11 28.48 3.32
C LEU A 319 -12.35 29.71 3.83
N LYS A 320 -12.70 30.19 5.03
CA LYS A 320 -12.02 31.30 5.69
C LYS A 320 -10.53 30.99 5.96
N LEU A 321 -10.24 29.80 6.46
CA LEU A 321 -8.87 29.36 6.79
C LEU A 321 -8.06 28.99 5.54
N TYR A 322 -8.67 28.40 4.53
CA TYR A 322 -7.97 27.86 3.36
C TYR A 322 -7.08 28.87 2.67
N HIS A 323 -7.55 30.12 2.49
CA HIS A 323 -6.79 31.14 1.76
C HIS A 323 -5.50 31.54 2.48
N SER A 324 -5.48 31.49 3.80
CA SER A 324 -4.34 31.87 4.66
C SER A 324 -3.54 30.67 5.19
N SER A 325 -4.04 29.43 5.02
CA SER A 325 -3.40 28.22 5.56
C SER A 325 -2.59 27.46 4.51
N PRO A 326 -1.26 27.49 4.56
CA PRO A 326 -0.40 26.58 3.80
C PRO A 326 -0.71 25.12 4.10
N ARG A 327 -1.08 24.79 5.36
CA ARG A 327 -1.40 23.43 5.78
C ARG A 327 -2.63 22.89 5.09
N LEU A 328 -3.76 23.59 5.12
CA LEU A 328 -4.98 23.17 4.44
C LEU A 328 -4.78 23.04 2.93
N LYS A 329 -4.00 23.96 2.32
CA LYS A 329 -3.64 23.87 0.91
C LYS A 329 -2.83 22.60 0.61
N GLN A 330 -1.88 22.25 1.47
CA GLN A 330 -1.07 21.03 1.33
C GLN A 330 -1.94 19.77 1.42
N LEU A 331 -2.84 19.70 2.42
CA LEU A 331 -3.72 18.55 2.62
C LEU A 331 -4.68 18.38 1.43
N LEU A 332 -5.36 19.45 1.02
CA LEU A 332 -6.27 19.39 -0.12
C LEU A 332 -5.54 19.04 -1.43
N LYS A 333 -4.36 19.63 -1.68
CA LYS A 333 -3.52 19.29 -2.84
C LYS A 333 -3.19 17.79 -2.87
N HIS A 334 -2.85 17.21 -1.72
CA HIS A 334 -2.55 15.78 -1.63
C HIS A 334 -3.78 14.91 -2.00
N VAL A 335 -4.94 15.23 -1.44
CA VAL A 335 -6.20 14.54 -1.76
C VAL A 335 -6.56 14.65 -3.24
N LEU A 336 -6.48 15.86 -3.81
CA LEU A 336 -6.79 16.10 -5.22
C LEU A 336 -5.78 15.43 -6.16
N THR A 337 -4.50 15.35 -5.78
CA THR A 337 -3.49 14.60 -6.53
C THR A 337 -3.85 13.11 -6.61
N ALA A 338 -4.27 12.51 -5.51
CA ALA A 338 -4.73 11.13 -5.50
C ALA A 338 -6.05 10.94 -6.30
N LYS A 339 -6.97 11.88 -6.17
CA LYS A 339 -8.27 11.88 -6.88
C LYS A 339 -8.08 11.97 -8.40
N GLU A 340 -7.11 12.73 -8.88
CA GLU A 340 -6.83 12.84 -10.31
C GLU A 340 -6.45 11.49 -10.93
N LEU A 341 -5.73 10.64 -10.19
CA LEU A 341 -5.41 9.28 -10.60
C LEU A 341 -6.57 8.29 -10.34
N GLY A 342 -7.59 8.69 -9.57
CA GLY A 342 -8.67 7.83 -9.10
C GLY A 342 -9.91 7.83 -10.00
N SER A 343 -10.53 6.64 -10.20
CA SER A 343 -11.79 6.48 -10.91
C SER A 343 -12.67 5.40 -10.28
N LEU A 344 -13.82 5.79 -9.75
CA LEU A 344 -14.83 4.83 -9.28
C LEU A 344 -15.42 4.01 -10.44
N ASN A 345 -15.45 4.54 -11.66
CA ASN A 345 -15.89 3.79 -12.84
C ASN A 345 -14.94 2.62 -13.15
N THR A 346 -13.64 2.80 -12.94
CA THR A 346 -12.66 1.71 -13.08
C THR A 346 -12.91 0.61 -12.05
N VAL A 347 -13.18 0.96 -10.79
CA VAL A 347 -13.57 0.00 -9.74
C VAL A 347 -14.81 -0.79 -10.14
N LEU A 348 -15.86 -0.10 -10.58
CA LEU A 348 -17.11 -0.72 -11.03
C LEU A 348 -16.92 -1.60 -12.26
N ALA A 349 -16.02 -1.24 -13.17
CA ALA A 349 -15.71 -2.05 -14.34
C ALA A 349 -15.08 -3.40 -13.96
N TYR A 350 -14.20 -3.42 -12.95
CA TYR A 350 -13.68 -4.67 -12.39
C TYR A 350 -14.77 -5.48 -11.67
N ALA A 351 -15.61 -4.84 -10.88
CA ALA A 351 -16.71 -5.52 -10.20
C ALA A 351 -17.67 -6.18 -11.17
N LYS A 352 -17.91 -5.56 -12.34
CA LYS A 352 -18.76 -6.14 -13.39
C LYS A 352 -18.25 -7.47 -13.95
N LEU A 353 -16.96 -7.76 -13.85
CA LEU A 353 -16.43 -9.08 -14.24
C LEU A 353 -16.95 -10.21 -13.35
N LEU A 354 -17.50 -9.89 -12.18
CA LEU A 354 -18.10 -10.82 -11.22
C LEU A 354 -19.63 -10.77 -11.23
N ASP A 355 -20.22 -10.03 -12.16
CA ASP A 355 -21.66 -9.92 -12.36
C ASP A 355 -22.11 -10.94 -13.40
N ASN A 356 -23.00 -11.87 -13.01
CA ASN A 356 -23.53 -12.88 -13.92
C ASN A 356 -24.28 -12.25 -15.10
N GLY A 357 -25.03 -11.16 -14.88
CA GLY A 357 -25.76 -10.44 -15.92
C GLY A 357 -24.86 -9.94 -17.04
N PHE A 358 -23.67 -9.42 -16.69
CA PHE A 358 -22.66 -9.00 -17.67
C PHE A 358 -22.25 -10.14 -18.63
N TRP A 359 -22.04 -11.34 -18.10
CA TRP A 359 -21.62 -12.49 -18.91
C TRP A 359 -22.76 -13.05 -19.74
N ILE A 360 -23.97 -13.07 -19.20
CA ILE A 360 -25.17 -13.51 -19.92
C ILE A 360 -25.47 -12.56 -21.09
N ASP A 361 -25.41 -11.25 -20.86
CA ASP A 361 -25.59 -10.26 -21.93
C ASP A 361 -24.54 -10.46 -23.05
N ARG A 362 -23.26 -10.63 -22.70
CA ARG A 362 -22.20 -10.91 -23.68
C ARG A 362 -22.41 -12.23 -24.43
N ALA A 363 -23.02 -13.22 -23.81
CA ALA A 363 -23.30 -14.51 -24.44
C ALA A 363 -24.37 -14.38 -25.53
N TYR A 364 -25.37 -13.52 -25.33
CA TYR A 364 -26.51 -13.35 -26.25
C TYR A 364 -26.33 -12.19 -27.24
N HIS A 365 -25.71 -11.09 -26.81
CA HIS A 365 -25.59 -9.85 -27.58
C HIS A 365 -24.16 -9.49 -27.95
N GLY A 366 -23.17 -10.31 -27.56
CA GLY A 366 -21.74 -10.01 -27.75
C GLY A 366 -21.28 -10.14 -29.20
N TYR A 367 -20.26 -9.35 -29.55
CA TYR A 367 -19.63 -9.36 -30.88
C TYR A 367 -18.79 -10.59 -31.19
N GLN A 368 -18.68 -11.56 -30.27
CA GLN A 368 -17.88 -12.77 -30.42
C GLN A 368 -18.72 -14.04 -30.27
N PRO A 369 -19.50 -14.45 -31.29
CA PRO A 369 -20.37 -15.62 -31.23
C PRO A 369 -19.66 -16.92 -30.82
N LYS A 370 -18.38 -17.06 -31.21
CA LYS A 370 -17.53 -18.21 -30.86
C LYS A 370 -17.34 -18.40 -29.34
N ASN A 371 -17.49 -17.33 -28.57
CA ASN A 371 -17.32 -17.35 -27.12
C ASN A 371 -18.65 -17.44 -26.34
N SER A 372 -19.80 -17.48 -27.02
CA SER A 372 -21.13 -17.47 -26.38
C SER A 372 -21.29 -18.57 -25.32
N LEU A 373 -20.90 -19.80 -25.62
CA LEU A 373 -20.95 -20.91 -24.65
C LEU A 373 -20.00 -20.69 -23.46
N ALA A 374 -18.82 -20.16 -23.70
CA ALA A 374 -17.84 -19.83 -22.65
C ALA A 374 -18.38 -18.75 -21.71
N TYR A 375 -18.91 -17.67 -22.26
CA TYR A 375 -19.51 -16.58 -21.47
C TYR A 375 -20.72 -17.06 -20.64
N ARG A 376 -21.59 -17.89 -21.24
CA ARG A 376 -22.71 -18.50 -20.52
C ARG A 376 -22.24 -19.33 -19.33
N LYS A 377 -21.18 -20.13 -19.49
CA LYS A 377 -20.61 -20.94 -18.40
C LYS A 377 -20.06 -20.07 -17.26
N VAL A 378 -19.35 -19.00 -17.58
CA VAL A 378 -18.87 -18.03 -16.57
C VAL A 378 -20.05 -17.39 -15.84
N GLY A 379 -21.08 -16.93 -16.56
CA GLY A 379 -22.27 -16.34 -15.95
C GLY A 379 -23.02 -17.31 -15.03
N GLN A 380 -23.13 -18.59 -15.41
CA GLN A 380 -23.73 -19.62 -14.56
C GLN A 380 -22.94 -19.84 -13.27
N MET A 381 -21.60 -19.81 -13.34
CA MET A 381 -20.74 -19.95 -12.16
C MET A 381 -20.89 -18.79 -11.18
N LEU A 382 -21.24 -17.60 -11.68
CA LEU A 382 -21.43 -16.37 -10.90
C LEU A 382 -22.89 -16.13 -10.46
N SER A 383 -23.80 -17.09 -10.62
CA SER A 383 -25.23 -16.88 -10.39
C SER A 383 -25.57 -16.44 -8.96
N ASN A 384 -24.76 -16.80 -7.98
CA ASN A 384 -24.96 -16.45 -6.57
C ASN A 384 -23.80 -15.59 -6.01
N ASP A 385 -23.01 -14.94 -6.88
CA ASP A 385 -21.88 -14.12 -6.44
C ASP A 385 -22.36 -12.76 -5.90
N VAL A 386 -22.03 -12.47 -4.66
CA VAL A 386 -22.47 -11.23 -3.97
C VAL A 386 -21.44 -10.09 -4.08
N ARG A 387 -20.26 -10.35 -4.65
CA ARG A 387 -19.15 -9.37 -4.66
C ARG A 387 -19.51 -8.08 -5.39
N THR A 388 -20.20 -8.17 -6.51
CA THR A 388 -20.63 -6.97 -7.26
C THR A 388 -21.55 -6.07 -6.42
N ALA A 389 -22.51 -6.63 -5.70
CA ALA A 389 -23.41 -5.87 -4.84
C ALA A 389 -22.67 -5.21 -3.67
N ALA A 390 -21.74 -5.95 -3.03
CA ALA A 390 -20.91 -5.42 -1.95
C ALA A 390 -20.06 -4.21 -2.42
N VAL A 391 -19.44 -4.33 -3.61
CA VAL A 391 -18.67 -3.22 -4.20
C VAL A 391 -19.55 -2.02 -4.50
N GLN A 392 -20.75 -2.22 -5.03
CA GLN A 392 -21.69 -1.13 -5.30
C GLN A 392 -22.07 -0.38 -4.02
N GLN A 393 -22.28 -1.09 -2.91
CA GLN A 393 -22.57 -0.49 -1.60
C GLN A 393 -21.40 0.42 -1.13
N VAL A 394 -20.17 -0.07 -1.21
CA VAL A 394 -19.01 0.74 -0.88
C VAL A 394 -18.91 1.97 -1.78
N VAL A 395 -19.06 1.78 -3.11
CA VAL A 395 -18.93 2.86 -4.08
C VAL A 395 -20.00 3.95 -3.88
N TRP A 396 -21.18 3.62 -3.42
CA TRP A 396 -22.21 4.65 -3.12
C TRP A 396 -21.75 5.60 -2.02
N GLY A 397 -21.24 5.07 -0.90
CA GLY A 397 -20.68 5.93 0.16
C GLY A 397 -19.46 6.76 -0.29
N LEU A 398 -18.65 6.20 -1.20
CA LEU A 398 -17.53 6.94 -1.78
C LEU A 398 -17.97 8.09 -2.71
N ARG A 399 -19.10 7.93 -3.42
CA ARG A 399 -19.64 8.97 -4.31
C ARG A 399 -20.11 10.20 -3.56
N ASP A 400 -20.80 10.00 -2.44
CA ASP A 400 -21.31 11.11 -1.62
C ASP A 400 -20.15 12.00 -1.15
N ASP A 401 -19.10 11.39 -0.61
CA ASP A 401 -17.89 12.12 -0.20
C ASP A 401 -17.16 12.81 -1.36
N LEU A 402 -17.16 12.20 -2.56
CA LEU A 402 -16.59 12.82 -3.76
C LEU A 402 -17.38 14.04 -4.24
N ILE A 403 -18.71 14.05 -4.07
CA ILE A 403 -19.54 15.22 -4.37
C ILE A 403 -19.14 16.37 -3.46
N ASP A 404 -19.03 16.11 -2.15
CA ASP A 404 -18.58 17.10 -1.17
C ASP A 404 -17.19 17.63 -1.48
N LEU A 405 -16.26 16.74 -1.86
CA LEU A 405 -14.89 17.13 -2.26
C LEU A 405 -14.88 18.00 -3.52
N TYR A 406 -15.73 17.66 -4.51
CA TYR A 406 -15.85 18.44 -5.74
C TYR A 406 -16.39 19.84 -5.47
N ASP A 407 -17.45 19.95 -4.69
CA ASP A 407 -18.03 21.23 -4.32
C ASP A 407 -17.06 22.09 -3.48
N LEU A 408 -16.28 21.44 -2.61
CA LEU A 408 -15.23 22.09 -1.86
C LEU A 408 -14.14 22.66 -2.80
N SER A 409 -13.65 21.83 -3.72
CA SER A 409 -12.58 22.26 -4.65
C SER A 409 -13.01 23.45 -5.51
N LYS A 410 -14.25 23.44 -5.99
CA LYS A 410 -14.84 24.59 -6.71
C LYS A 410 -14.89 25.85 -5.85
N SER A 411 -15.32 25.70 -4.59
CA SER A 411 -15.47 26.85 -3.68
C SER A 411 -14.15 27.53 -3.35
N VAL A 412 -13.05 26.80 -3.37
CA VAL A 412 -11.68 27.36 -3.19
C VAL A 412 -11.00 27.78 -4.50
N GLY A 413 -11.72 27.72 -5.62
CA GLY A 413 -11.23 28.14 -6.92
C GLY A 413 -10.32 27.12 -7.64
N ILE A 414 -10.29 25.87 -7.17
CA ILE A 414 -9.53 24.80 -7.83
C ILE A 414 -10.48 24.08 -8.78
N THR A 415 -10.42 24.44 -10.07
CA THR A 415 -11.26 23.84 -11.11
C THR A 415 -10.54 22.75 -11.90
N ASP A 416 -9.21 22.69 -11.84
CA ASP A 416 -8.39 21.75 -12.59
C ASP A 416 -7.11 21.41 -11.82
N VAL A 417 -7.01 20.17 -11.37
CA VAL A 417 -5.79 19.61 -10.75
C VAL A 417 -5.25 18.54 -11.68
N ARG A 418 -4.66 18.95 -12.80
CA ARG A 418 -4.03 18.00 -13.72
C ARG A 418 -2.58 17.76 -13.32
N ILE A 419 -2.25 16.50 -13.07
CA ILE A 419 -0.86 16.06 -12.82
C ILE A 419 -0.09 16.10 -14.15
N SER A 420 -0.67 15.56 -15.21
CA SER A 420 -0.28 15.75 -16.61
C SER A 420 -1.51 15.48 -17.50
N GLY A 421 -1.62 16.20 -18.63
CA GLY A 421 -2.83 16.16 -19.46
C GLY A 421 -3.23 14.79 -20.00
N ASN A 422 -2.33 13.78 -20.00
CA ASN A 422 -2.57 12.47 -20.59
C ASN A 422 -2.50 11.31 -19.57
N GLU A 423 -2.12 11.56 -18.33
CA GLU A 423 -1.85 10.48 -17.37
C GLU A 423 -3.12 9.72 -17.00
N ARG A 424 -4.23 10.43 -16.78
CA ARG A 424 -5.53 9.81 -16.51
C ARG A 424 -6.02 8.96 -17.69
N VAL A 425 -5.92 9.49 -18.91
CA VAL A 425 -6.33 8.77 -20.13
C VAL A 425 -5.49 7.51 -20.31
N THR A 426 -4.19 7.60 -20.05
CA THR A 426 -3.27 6.45 -20.10
C THR A 426 -3.68 5.38 -19.09
N LEU A 427 -3.99 5.76 -17.85
CA LEU A 427 -4.47 4.82 -16.83
C LEU A 427 -5.78 4.15 -17.23
N ASP A 428 -6.76 4.89 -17.74
CA ASP A 428 -8.03 4.33 -18.20
C ASP A 428 -7.82 3.30 -19.32
N LEU A 429 -6.94 3.61 -20.27
CA LEU A 429 -6.57 2.70 -21.36
C LEU A 429 -5.90 1.41 -20.83
N ILE A 430 -4.94 1.55 -19.93
CA ILE A 430 -4.24 0.41 -19.32
C ILE A 430 -5.23 -0.49 -18.57
N HIS A 431 -6.15 0.09 -17.80
CA HIS A 431 -7.19 -0.66 -17.12
C HIS A 431 -8.15 -1.34 -18.10
N ALA A 432 -8.58 -0.67 -19.16
CA ALA A 432 -9.46 -1.24 -20.18
C ALA A 432 -8.80 -2.44 -20.89
N ILE A 433 -7.52 -2.34 -21.26
CA ILE A 433 -6.76 -3.45 -21.85
C ILE A 433 -6.69 -4.62 -20.85
N ARG A 434 -6.40 -4.37 -19.57
CA ARG A 434 -6.35 -5.44 -18.56
C ARG A 434 -7.68 -6.15 -18.39
N ILE A 435 -8.78 -5.41 -18.37
CA ILE A 435 -10.14 -5.96 -18.31
C ILE A 435 -10.41 -6.84 -19.53
N ALA A 436 -10.05 -6.42 -20.73
CA ALA A 436 -10.21 -7.21 -21.94
C ALA A 436 -9.40 -8.51 -21.89
N LEU A 437 -8.15 -8.47 -21.41
CA LEU A 437 -7.31 -9.66 -21.22
C LEU A 437 -7.90 -10.64 -20.18
N ILE A 438 -8.50 -10.13 -19.11
CA ILE A 438 -9.18 -10.97 -18.11
C ILE A 438 -10.41 -11.65 -18.73
N ILE A 439 -11.23 -10.92 -19.48
CA ILE A 439 -12.40 -11.46 -20.18
C ILE A 439 -11.98 -12.59 -21.13
N ASP A 440 -10.95 -12.36 -21.93
CA ASP A 440 -10.43 -13.37 -22.86
C ASP A 440 -9.87 -14.59 -22.12
N SER A 441 -9.13 -14.38 -21.03
CA SER A 441 -8.59 -15.47 -20.19
C SER A 441 -9.71 -16.34 -19.60
N LEU A 442 -10.77 -15.74 -19.08
CA LEU A 442 -11.93 -16.48 -18.55
C LEU A 442 -12.66 -17.25 -19.66
N ALA A 443 -12.77 -16.68 -20.86
CA ALA A 443 -13.33 -17.37 -22.03
C ALA A 443 -12.46 -18.56 -22.47
N LEU A 444 -11.13 -18.41 -22.49
CA LEU A 444 -10.18 -19.48 -22.80
C LEU A 444 -10.31 -20.64 -21.81
N ILE A 445 -10.28 -20.34 -20.51
CA ILE A 445 -10.37 -21.34 -19.44
C ILE A 445 -11.72 -22.09 -19.49
N SER A 446 -12.81 -21.39 -19.79
CA SER A 446 -14.14 -21.99 -19.89
C SER A 446 -14.28 -22.98 -21.05
N ARG A 447 -13.36 -22.96 -22.02
CA ARG A 447 -13.29 -23.88 -23.16
C ARG A 447 -12.45 -25.13 -22.90
N VAL A 448 -11.78 -25.21 -21.74
CA VAL A 448 -11.01 -26.41 -21.35
C VAL A 448 -11.94 -27.63 -21.35
N PRO A 449 -11.56 -28.73 -22.01
CA PRO A 449 -12.33 -29.95 -22.01
C PRO A 449 -12.64 -30.46 -20.61
N LYS A 450 -13.69 -31.25 -20.48
CA LYS A 450 -14.05 -31.85 -19.18
C LYS A 450 -12.96 -32.78 -18.70
N PHE A 451 -12.58 -32.62 -17.46
CA PHE A 451 -11.69 -33.56 -16.77
C PHE A 451 -12.39 -34.88 -16.50
N ALA A 452 -11.63 -35.95 -16.40
CA ALA A 452 -12.16 -37.23 -15.98
C ALA A 452 -12.68 -37.16 -14.54
N ALA A 453 -13.73 -37.95 -14.24
CA ALA A 453 -14.34 -37.96 -12.91
C ALA A 453 -13.37 -38.46 -11.80
N SER A 454 -12.29 -39.14 -12.18
CA SER A 454 -11.24 -39.63 -11.29
C SER A 454 -10.16 -38.59 -10.96
N ASN A 455 -10.17 -37.41 -11.60
CA ASN A 455 -9.15 -36.40 -11.41
C ASN A 455 -9.35 -35.67 -10.09
N LEU A 456 -8.25 -35.13 -9.51
CA LEU A 456 -8.26 -34.39 -8.26
C LEU A 456 -9.01 -33.07 -8.36
N HIS A 457 -9.05 -32.48 -9.55
CA HIS A 457 -9.66 -31.18 -9.83
C HIS A 457 -10.81 -31.29 -10.81
N SER A 458 -11.83 -30.50 -10.62
CA SER A 458 -12.93 -30.32 -11.57
C SER A 458 -12.70 -29.08 -12.44
N ASN A 459 -13.39 -28.99 -13.58
CA ASN A 459 -13.41 -27.78 -14.39
C ASN A 459 -13.95 -26.55 -13.61
N ASP A 460 -14.84 -26.80 -12.64
CA ASP A 460 -15.40 -25.73 -11.81
C ASP A 460 -14.37 -25.20 -10.81
N ASP A 461 -13.46 -26.05 -10.29
CA ASP A 461 -12.35 -25.61 -9.45
C ASP A 461 -11.39 -24.72 -10.24
N VAL A 462 -11.04 -25.11 -11.46
CA VAL A 462 -10.20 -24.31 -12.36
C VAL A 462 -10.84 -22.95 -12.64
N LEU A 463 -12.15 -22.91 -12.89
CA LEU A 463 -12.87 -21.67 -13.14
C LEU A 463 -12.96 -20.78 -11.87
N ARG A 464 -13.10 -21.37 -10.67
CA ARG A 464 -13.02 -20.61 -9.40
C ARG A 464 -11.66 -19.96 -9.21
N HIS A 465 -10.56 -20.68 -9.45
CA HIS A 465 -9.22 -20.08 -9.43
C HIS A 465 -9.08 -18.95 -10.45
N ALA A 466 -9.62 -19.14 -11.65
CA ALA A 466 -9.62 -18.13 -12.70
C ALA A 466 -10.41 -16.87 -12.32
N LEU A 467 -11.57 -17.00 -11.67
CA LEU A 467 -12.39 -15.89 -11.18
C LEU A 467 -11.73 -15.12 -10.02
N SER A 468 -10.71 -15.68 -9.41
CA SER A 468 -9.83 -15.00 -8.45
C SER A 468 -8.52 -14.51 -9.09
N LEU A 469 -8.35 -14.62 -10.40
CA LEU A 469 -7.14 -14.33 -11.18
C LEU A 469 -5.90 -15.16 -10.77
N ASP A 470 -6.09 -16.30 -10.13
CA ASP A 470 -5.00 -17.24 -9.79
C ASP A 470 -4.60 -18.07 -11.02
N PHE A 471 -4.13 -17.37 -12.04
CA PHE A 471 -3.76 -18.00 -13.31
C PHE A 471 -2.51 -18.88 -13.22
N ASP A 472 -1.66 -18.70 -12.22
CA ASP A 472 -0.53 -19.62 -11.98
C ASP A 472 -1.06 -21.01 -11.61
N GLU A 473 -2.03 -21.12 -10.68
CA GLU A 473 -2.61 -22.40 -10.30
C GLU A 473 -3.48 -22.99 -11.43
N VAL A 474 -4.26 -22.15 -12.12
CA VAL A 474 -5.03 -22.56 -13.30
C VAL A 474 -4.14 -23.25 -14.34
N GLN A 475 -3.03 -22.62 -14.72
CA GLN A 475 -2.10 -23.19 -15.71
C GLN A 475 -1.44 -24.46 -15.21
N LYS A 476 -1.10 -24.52 -13.92
CA LYS A 476 -0.52 -25.71 -13.30
C LYS A 476 -1.49 -26.90 -13.37
N ILE A 477 -2.75 -26.71 -12.98
CA ILE A 477 -3.78 -27.75 -13.04
C ILE A 477 -4.00 -28.22 -14.49
N ILE A 478 -4.19 -27.30 -15.43
CA ILE A 478 -4.40 -27.66 -16.84
C ILE A 478 -3.20 -28.44 -17.40
N ARG A 479 -1.96 -28.04 -17.08
CA ARG A 479 -0.76 -28.77 -17.54
C ARG A 479 -0.61 -30.15 -16.92
N GLN A 480 -1.05 -30.33 -15.68
CA GLN A 480 -1.05 -31.63 -15.02
C GLN A 480 -2.05 -32.61 -15.68
N GLU A 481 -3.25 -32.09 -16.00
CA GLU A 481 -4.31 -32.91 -16.61
C GLU A 481 -4.09 -33.23 -18.10
N PHE A 482 -3.43 -32.30 -18.81
CA PHE A 482 -3.15 -32.44 -20.25
C PHE A 482 -1.63 -32.41 -20.50
N SER A 483 -0.88 -33.28 -19.80
CA SER A 483 0.57 -33.36 -19.95
C SER A 483 0.96 -33.94 -21.31
N LEU A 484 1.88 -33.24 -22.00
CA LEU A 484 2.54 -33.75 -23.20
C LEU A 484 3.77 -34.60 -22.88
N ASP A 485 4.21 -34.58 -21.61
CA ASP A 485 5.38 -35.35 -21.20
C ASP A 485 5.13 -36.83 -21.27
N LYS A 486 5.96 -37.55 -21.98
CA LYS A 486 5.97 -39.02 -21.94
C LYS A 486 6.23 -39.43 -20.50
N ILE A 487 5.27 -40.06 -19.85
CA ILE A 487 5.56 -40.83 -18.65
C ILE A 487 6.58 -41.89 -19.08
N SER A 488 7.83 -41.67 -18.78
CA SER A 488 8.87 -42.66 -18.92
C SER A 488 8.63 -43.69 -17.82
N LEU A 489 7.79 -44.69 -18.16
CA LEU A 489 7.65 -45.88 -17.35
C LEU A 489 8.98 -46.64 -17.39
N THR A 490 9.85 -46.35 -16.46
CA THR A 490 11.15 -47.04 -16.27
C THR A 490 10.99 -48.48 -15.74
N TYR A 491 9.76 -48.92 -15.49
CA TYR A 491 9.45 -50.28 -15.06
C TYR A 491 8.47 -50.97 -16.04
N GLY A 492 9.01 -51.90 -16.84
CA GLY A 492 8.25 -52.80 -17.67
C GLY A 492 7.75 -52.17 -18.97
N GLN A 493 8.62 -52.07 -19.97
CA GLN A 493 8.16 -51.93 -21.35
C GLN A 493 7.38 -53.18 -21.74
N LEU A 494 6.07 -53.14 -21.52
CA LEU A 494 5.17 -54.06 -22.18
C LEU A 494 5.09 -53.64 -23.64
N SER A 495 5.78 -54.39 -24.53
CA SER A 495 5.69 -54.16 -25.96
C SER A 495 4.42 -54.86 -26.48
N GLU A 496 3.26 -54.31 -26.17
CA GLU A 496 2.01 -54.70 -26.77
C GLU A 496 1.73 -53.85 -28.02
N LYS A 497 1.28 -54.48 -29.10
CA LYS A 497 0.80 -53.78 -30.29
C LYS A 497 -0.48 -53.04 -29.94
N GLN A 498 -0.44 -51.70 -30.03
CA GLN A 498 -1.65 -50.88 -29.88
C GLN A 498 -2.62 -51.16 -31.00
N ASN A 499 -3.83 -51.57 -30.66
CA ASN A 499 -4.93 -51.86 -31.61
C ASN A 499 -5.88 -50.66 -31.82
N TYR A 500 -5.59 -49.48 -31.26
CA TYR A 500 -6.38 -48.28 -31.45
C TYR A 500 -5.52 -47.16 -32.04
N LYS A 501 -6.15 -46.28 -32.81
CA LYS A 501 -5.47 -45.10 -33.36
C LYS A 501 -5.13 -44.13 -32.22
N ASP A 502 -3.87 -43.76 -32.13
CA ASP A 502 -3.37 -42.76 -31.15
C ASP A 502 -3.73 -41.35 -31.64
N ASP A 503 -5.02 -41.01 -31.67
CA ASP A 503 -5.53 -39.70 -32.08
C ASP A 503 -5.45 -38.66 -30.94
N ASN A 504 -5.11 -39.03 -29.70
CA ASN A 504 -5.16 -38.17 -28.53
C ASN A 504 -4.01 -37.13 -28.45
N ARG A 505 -2.92 -37.34 -29.17
CA ARG A 505 -1.80 -36.37 -29.18
C ARG A 505 -2.14 -35.06 -29.87
N SER A 506 -2.96 -35.08 -30.91
CA SER A 506 -3.42 -33.87 -31.59
C SER A 506 -4.29 -33.01 -30.71
N ASP A 507 -5.11 -33.62 -29.85
CA ASP A 507 -6.01 -32.90 -28.94
C ASP A 507 -5.25 -32.17 -27.81
N TYR A 508 -4.22 -32.80 -27.22
CA TYR A 508 -3.40 -32.18 -26.19
C TYR A 508 -2.52 -31.04 -26.75
N GLN A 509 -1.97 -31.20 -27.95
CA GLN A 509 -1.27 -30.12 -28.63
C GLN A 509 -2.21 -28.96 -28.95
N SER A 510 -3.44 -29.22 -29.33
CA SER A 510 -4.48 -28.24 -29.56
C SER A 510 -4.77 -27.41 -28.28
N ILE A 511 -4.88 -28.06 -27.11
CA ILE A 511 -5.08 -27.39 -25.82
C ILE A 511 -3.90 -26.47 -25.50
N VAL A 512 -2.67 -26.95 -25.70
CA VAL A 512 -1.48 -26.12 -25.49
C VAL A 512 -1.49 -24.88 -26.39
N GLN A 513 -1.75 -25.06 -27.69
CA GLN A 513 -1.70 -23.98 -28.66
C GLN A 513 -2.88 -23.01 -28.53
N GLN A 514 -4.09 -23.51 -28.32
CA GLN A 514 -5.32 -22.71 -28.34
C GLN A 514 -5.76 -22.17 -26.99
N ILE A 515 -5.27 -22.74 -25.88
CA ILE A 515 -5.66 -22.35 -24.53
C ILE A 515 -4.44 -21.91 -23.71
N LEU A 516 -3.46 -22.81 -23.48
CA LEU A 516 -2.36 -22.53 -22.56
C LEU A 516 -1.44 -21.42 -23.02
N ASN A 517 -1.03 -21.40 -24.30
CA ASN A 517 -0.13 -20.36 -24.81
C ASN A 517 -0.79 -18.96 -24.83
N PRO A 518 -2.05 -18.79 -25.30
CA PRO A 518 -2.76 -17.52 -25.19
C PRO A 518 -2.99 -17.11 -23.73
N LEU A 519 -3.31 -18.05 -22.84
CA LEU A 519 -3.49 -17.76 -21.42
C LEU A 519 -2.19 -17.29 -20.74
N ASP A 520 -1.06 -17.91 -21.07
CA ASP A 520 0.26 -17.51 -20.58
C ASP A 520 0.63 -16.08 -21.07
N PHE A 521 0.35 -15.79 -22.33
CA PHE A 521 0.53 -14.44 -22.89
C PHE A 521 -0.33 -13.43 -22.14
N ASN A 522 -1.63 -13.67 -21.99
CA ASN A 522 -2.54 -12.78 -21.27
C ASN A 522 -2.09 -12.56 -19.84
N HIS A 523 -1.70 -13.63 -19.13
CA HIS A 523 -1.23 -13.54 -17.75
C HIS A 523 0.05 -12.69 -17.63
N LYS A 524 1.03 -12.87 -18.52
CA LYS A 524 2.23 -12.04 -18.58
C LYS A 524 1.89 -10.56 -18.82
N MET A 525 0.96 -10.30 -19.72
CA MET A 525 0.51 -8.92 -20.01
C MET A 525 -0.23 -8.31 -18.81
N ILE A 526 -1.11 -9.05 -18.14
CA ILE A 526 -1.79 -8.60 -16.92
C ILE A 526 -0.78 -8.24 -15.83
N LYS A 527 0.27 -9.04 -15.63
CA LYS A 527 1.35 -8.74 -14.67
C LYS A 527 2.12 -7.47 -15.04
N ARG A 528 2.45 -7.28 -16.32
CA ARG A 528 3.10 -6.04 -16.79
C ARG A 528 2.22 -4.81 -16.56
N ILE A 529 0.93 -4.92 -16.86
CA ILE A 529 -0.04 -3.85 -16.60
C ILE A 529 -0.13 -3.55 -15.11
N SER A 530 -0.10 -4.55 -14.24
CA SER A 530 -0.07 -4.34 -12.79
C SER A 530 1.16 -3.53 -12.34
N GLN A 531 2.33 -3.78 -12.94
CA GLN A 531 3.53 -2.98 -12.69
C GLN A 531 3.39 -1.54 -13.20
N MET A 532 2.82 -1.36 -14.41
CA MET A 532 2.57 -0.01 -14.96
C MET A 532 1.61 0.79 -14.08
N VAL A 533 0.49 0.19 -13.66
CA VAL A 533 -0.45 0.83 -12.72
C VAL A 533 0.25 1.23 -11.43
N SER A 534 1.05 0.33 -10.84
CA SER A 534 1.83 0.66 -9.64
C SER A 534 2.77 1.86 -9.86
N GLY A 535 3.39 1.95 -11.05
CA GLY A 535 4.30 3.04 -11.42
C GLY A 535 3.62 4.42 -11.40
N HIS A 536 2.38 4.53 -11.87
CA HIS A 536 1.60 5.79 -11.80
C HIS A 536 1.35 6.28 -10.38
N TYR A 537 1.29 5.37 -9.42
CA TYR A 537 1.15 5.70 -7.99
C TYR A 537 2.50 5.84 -7.25
N GLY A 538 3.62 5.79 -7.97
CA GLY A 538 4.95 5.86 -7.39
C GLY A 538 5.35 4.59 -6.62
N ALA A 539 4.69 3.46 -6.84
CA ALA A 539 4.99 2.19 -6.18
C ALA A 539 5.94 1.34 -7.05
N HIS A 540 7.21 1.33 -6.71
CA HIS A 540 8.26 0.69 -7.51
C HIS A 540 8.92 -0.51 -6.81
N GLY A 541 8.62 -0.78 -5.55
CA GLY A 541 9.22 -1.85 -4.73
C GLY A 541 8.32 -3.04 -4.48
#